data_f9f1a0736e0c814f06b5814e5ad0e935
#
_entry.id   f9f1a0736e0c814f06b5814e5ad0e935
#
_cell.length_a   1.000
_cell.length_b   1.000
_cell.length_c   1.000
_cell.angle_alpha   90.00
_cell.angle_beta   90.00
_cell.angle_gamma   90.00
#
_symmetry.space_group_name_H-M   'P 1'
#
loop_
_entity.id
_entity.type
_entity.pdbx_description
1 polymer ?
#
loop_
_entity_poly.entity_id
_entity_poly.type
_entity_poly.pdbx_seq_one_letter_code
_entity_poly.pdbx_strand_id
1 'polypeptide(L)'
;MDGFSRVRNLEGLSERPARGSAALERWSWREIERAVGGPTIEGNDIRLHLEGGNTFHVWLEAIEGARQFVYFENYLLRDDTVGRVFRDALISKVKQGVPVYLIYDWLGCRATPRSYWKPFRQAGVHVRAFNRPGITLRDPFGFLQRDHRKLVVVDGVVAYAGGMCVGQEWQGTSTSAPWRDTGIEVRGPAARVAAHAFERAWAEIDEPLKLAGRSCNRANDGGTPVWLIEGEPGLARVYRTLHLAASRAIERIWITDAYFVAPRALSEALAAAAQQGVDVRILVPAHNNWPIVGSMSRGGYRYLLASGVRIFEWEGPMMHAKTSVVDGCFCRVGSSNLNAASLMGNWELDIGVLDVDLGRQLERLFIADLASSVEIVLPGGNTVGPRLVSSAAGISTKSLEPEGSFQQRLEERLRSIGHGPGRLTLASVVRAAESLGGALAGDGPLGREDRTVLGTVSLAIMLLSVIAAAFPAFVGWVVAFIAGWLGLTTGTRAFLQARRARMDEGLGGSNRSPEHKVGKAQ
;
A
#
# COMPACT_ATOMS: atom_id res chain seq x y z
N MET A 1 -17.61 -17.85 5.76
CA MET A 1 -18.54 -16.89 5.12
C MET A 1 -18.38 -15.60 5.88
N ASP A 2 -17.82 -14.59 5.19
CA ASP A 2 -17.34 -13.35 5.83
C ASP A 2 -18.51 -12.46 6.14
N GLY A 3 -19.38 -12.59 6.92
CA GLY A 3 -20.48 -11.77 7.46
C GLY A 3 -20.63 -10.32 6.94
N PHE A 4 -20.28 -10.06 5.68
CA PHE A 4 -20.42 -8.78 4.99
C PHE A 4 -21.34 -8.91 3.79
N SER A 5 -22.10 -7.85 3.48
CA SER A 5 -22.88 -7.72 2.24
C SER A 5 -22.14 -6.81 1.27
N ARG A 6 -22.26 -7.09 -0.02
CA ARG A 6 -21.70 -6.30 -1.13
C ARG A 6 -22.81 -5.53 -1.82
N VAL A 7 -22.70 -4.23 -1.94
CA VAL A 7 -23.72 -3.36 -2.55
C VAL A 7 -23.07 -2.48 -3.61
N ARG A 8 -23.63 -2.45 -4.81
CA ARG A 8 -23.34 -1.43 -5.81
C ARG A 8 -24.21 -0.22 -5.54
N ASN A 9 -23.71 0.69 -4.70
CA ASN A 9 -24.40 1.94 -4.41
C ASN A 9 -23.59 3.11 -4.95
N LEU A 10 -24.05 3.71 -6.03
CA LEU A 10 -23.47 4.91 -6.64
C LEU A 10 -24.13 6.21 -6.13
N GLU A 11 -25.15 6.12 -5.26
CA GLU A 11 -25.79 7.28 -4.69
C GLU A 11 -24.87 7.97 -3.65
N GLY A 12 -24.76 9.29 -3.76
CA GLY A 12 -23.93 10.11 -2.87
C GLY A 12 -22.44 10.17 -3.22
N LEU A 13 -22.03 9.68 -4.41
CA LEU A 13 -20.67 9.79 -4.94
C LEU A 13 -20.38 11.16 -5.58
N SER A 14 -21.31 12.13 -5.51
CA SER A 14 -21.10 13.45 -6.11
C SER A 14 -19.96 14.21 -5.44
N GLU A 15 -19.11 14.81 -6.25
CA GLU A 15 -18.10 15.77 -5.82
C GLU A 15 -18.79 16.97 -5.16
N ARG A 16 -18.64 17.15 -3.85
CA ARG A 16 -18.82 18.46 -3.25
C ARG A 16 -17.53 19.23 -3.50
N PRO A 17 -17.58 20.43 -4.14
CA PRO A 17 -16.36 21.19 -4.33
C PRO A 17 -15.73 21.48 -2.96
N ALA A 18 -14.46 21.08 -2.81
CA ALA A 18 -13.68 21.45 -1.62
C ALA A 18 -13.66 22.98 -1.49
N ARG A 19 -13.71 23.51 -0.27
CA ARG A 19 -13.56 24.94 0.00
C ARG A 19 -12.09 25.34 -0.14
N GLY A 20 -11.57 25.28 -1.39
CA GLY A 20 -10.22 25.48 -1.87
C GLY A 20 -9.21 26.18 -0.94
N SER A 21 -9.19 27.52 -0.89
CA SER A 21 -8.20 28.28 -0.11
C SER A 21 -8.35 28.10 1.42
N ALA A 22 -9.57 28.03 1.93
CA ALA A 22 -9.82 27.84 3.38
C ALA A 22 -9.35 26.46 3.89
N ALA A 23 -9.23 25.44 3.02
CA ALA A 23 -8.68 24.15 3.39
C ALA A 23 -7.16 24.22 3.57
N LEU A 24 -6.46 24.96 2.71
CA LEU A 24 -5.00 25.14 2.79
C LEU A 24 -4.57 25.85 4.08
N GLU A 25 -5.31 26.88 4.51
CA GLU A 25 -4.99 27.70 5.69
C GLU A 25 -4.97 26.88 7.00
N ARG A 26 -5.65 25.74 7.03
CA ARG A 26 -5.71 24.87 8.20
C ARG A 26 -4.46 24.01 8.39
N TRP A 27 -3.64 23.85 7.35
CA TRP A 27 -2.44 23.03 7.39
C TRP A 27 -1.23 23.86 7.80
N SER A 28 -0.67 23.55 8.95
CA SER A 28 0.59 24.15 9.40
C SER A 28 1.77 23.38 8.77
N TRP A 29 2.59 24.09 7.99
CA TRP A 29 3.81 23.50 7.42
C TRP A 29 4.72 22.91 8.49
N ARG A 30 4.85 23.58 9.63
CA ARG A 30 5.65 23.10 10.77
C ARG A 30 5.12 21.78 11.36
N GLU A 31 3.81 21.55 11.33
CA GLU A 31 3.23 20.28 11.79
C GLU A 31 3.51 19.18 10.77
N ILE A 32 3.36 19.48 9.48
CA ILE A 32 3.69 18.55 8.41
C ILE A 32 5.19 18.21 8.48
N GLU A 33 6.08 19.19 8.56
CA GLU A 33 7.53 19.01 8.66
C GLU A 33 7.92 18.10 9.84
N ARG A 34 7.28 18.27 11.00
CA ARG A 34 7.50 17.40 12.17
C ARG A 34 7.02 15.98 11.93
N ALA A 35 5.86 15.81 11.27
CA ALA A 35 5.32 14.48 10.97
C ALA A 35 6.18 13.75 9.94
N VAL A 36 6.53 14.41 8.84
CA VAL A 36 7.35 13.84 7.76
C VAL A 36 8.84 13.73 8.14
N GLY A 37 9.30 14.51 9.12
CA GLY A 37 10.71 14.54 9.54
C GLY A 37 11.66 15.18 8.52
N GLY A 38 11.17 16.13 7.73
CA GLY A 38 11.93 16.86 6.72
C GLY A 38 11.31 18.22 6.42
N PRO A 39 12.08 19.15 5.80
CA PRO A 39 11.61 20.50 5.48
C PRO A 39 10.61 20.50 4.32
N THR A 40 9.83 21.57 4.25
CA THR A 40 9.06 21.91 3.06
C THR A 40 10.01 22.29 1.92
N ILE A 41 9.76 21.76 0.73
CA ILE A 41 10.55 22.02 -0.48
C ILE A 41 9.66 22.76 -1.46
N GLU A 42 9.90 24.04 -1.64
CA GLU A 42 9.11 24.91 -2.52
C GLU A 42 9.64 24.89 -3.97
N GLY A 43 8.86 25.42 -4.91
CA GLY A 43 9.28 25.65 -6.29
C GLY A 43 9.29 24.43 -7.18
N ASN A 44 8.33 23.49 -6.99
CA ASN A 44 8.26 22.29 -7.79
C ASN A 44 7.05 22.29 -8.73
N ASP A 45 7.20 21.63 -9.90
CA ASP A 45 6.10 21.22 -10.76
C ASP A 45 5.76 19.78 -10.50
N ILE A 46 4.45 19.46 -10.42
CA ILE A 46 3.95 18.14 -10.06
C ILE A 46 3.00 17.63 -11.14
N ARG A 47 3.14 16.35 -11.52
CA ARG A 47 2.22 15.66 -12.43
C ARG A 47 1.91 14.25 -11.94
N LEU A 48 0.65 13.83 -12.08
CA LEU A 48 0.23 12.46 -11.83
C LEU A 48 0.37 11.61 -13.09
N HIS A 49 0.76 10.36 -12.88
CA HIS A 49 0.81 9.32 -13.89
C HIS A 49 -0.05 8.14 -13.45
N LEU A 50 -1.03 7.75 -14.27
CA LEU A 50 -2.11 6.85 -13.86
C LEU A 50 -2.03 5.45 -14.46
N GLU A 51 -1.36 5.32 -15.59
CA GLU A 51 -1.27 4.07 -16.35
C GLU A 51 0.19 3.70 -16.59
N GLY A 52 0.51 2.42 -16.41
CA GLY A 52 1.88 1.94 -16.56
C GLY A 52 2.48 2.23 -17.93
N GLY A 53 1.72 2.01 -19.01
CA GLY A 53 2.20 2.24 -20.37
C GLY A 53 2.65 3.68 -20.62
N ASN A 54 1.82 4.65 -20.29
CA ASN A 54 2.15 6.07 -20.42
C ASN A 54 3.28 6.47 -19.46
N THR A 55 3.25 5.98 -18.22
CA THR A 55 4.29 6.26 -17.22
C THR A 55 5.65 5.72 -17.67
N PHE A 56 5.69 4.50 -18.19
CA PHE A 56 6.94 3.89 -18.67
C PHE A 56 7.52 4.64 -19.86
N HIS A 57 6.67 5.14 -20.75
CA HIS A 57 7.11 5.99 -21.87
C HIS A 57 7.81 7.25 -21.35
N VAL A 58 7.18 7.97 -20.42
CA VAL A 58 7.75 9.18 -19.82
C VAL A 58 9.07 8.89 -19.06
N TRP A 59 9.14 7.76 -18.32
CA TRP A 59 10.38 7.36 -17.66
C TRP A 59 11.51 7.07 -18.66
N LEU A 60 11.19 6.37 -19.75
CA LEU A 60 12.17 6.06 -20.81
C LEU A 60 12.65 7.32 -21.52
N GLU A 61 11.76 8.27 -21.85
CA GLU A 61 12.13 9.57 -22.42
C GLU A 61 13.05 10.36 -21.48
N ALA A 62 12.75 10.38 -20.17
CA ALA A 62 13.61 11.04 -19.20
C ALA A 62 14.99 10.36 -19.11
N ILE A 63 15.04 9.03 -19.10
CA ILE A 63 16.30 8.27 -19.10
C ILE A 63 17.09 8.57 -20.40
N GLU A 64 16.45 8.56 -21.54
CA GLU A 64 17.09 8.89 -22.82
C GLU A 64 17.65 10.33 -22.85
N GLY A 65 16.96 11.26 -22.20
CA GLY A 65 17.37 12.64 -22.05
C GLY A 65 18.49 12.89 -21.03
N ALA A 66 18.86 11.91 -20.21
CA ALA A 66 19.86 12.04 -19.15
C ALA A 66 21.23 12.48 -19.65
N ARG A 67 21.88 13.40 -18.90
CA ARG A 67 23.21 13.97 -19.27
C ARG A 67 24.25 13.84 -18.16
N GLN A 68 23.84 13.73 -16.88
CA GLN A 68 24.74 13.70 -15.74
C GLN A 68 24.74 12.36 -15.03
N PHE A 69 23.56 11.83 -14.68
CA PHE A 69 23.38 10.53 -14.04
C PHE A 69 21.94 10.04 -14.10
N VAL A 70 21.76 8.72 -13.96
CA VAL A 70 20.47 8.10 -13.73
C VAL A 70 20.53 7.28 -12.44
N TYR A 71 19.64 7.57 -11.50
CA TYR A 71 19.35 6.75 -10.33
C TYR A 71 18.06 5.98 -10.57
N PHE A 72 18.11 4.67 -10.43
CA PHE A 72 17.00 3.77 -10.69
C PHE A 72 16.84 2.81 -9.51
N GLU A 73 15.82 2.99 -8.71
CA GLU A 73 15.50 2.17 -7.54
C GLU A 73 14.12 1.55 -7.74
N ASN A 74 14.04 0.23 -7.69
CA ASN A 74 12.76 -0.43 -7.88
C ASN A 74 12.70 -1.75 -7.11
N TYR A 75 11.59 -1.96 -6.40
CA TYR A 75 11.35 -3.19 -5.65
C TYR A 75 11.38 -4.43 -6.54
N LEU A 76 10.82 -4.32 -7.76
CA LEU A 76 10.67 -5.43 -8.68
C LEU A 76 11.00 -5.00 -10.12
N LEU A 77 11.91 -5.77 -10.77
CA LEU A 77 12.15 -5.71 -12.20
C LEU A 77 11.96 -7.12 -12.79
N ARG A 78 11.13 -7.24 -13.82
CA ARG A 78 10.86 -8.51 -14.51
C ARG A 78 11.79 -8.73 -15.70
N ASP A 79 12.10 -9.98 -16.00
CA ASP A 79 12.71 -10.37 -17.29
C ASP A 79 11.60 -10.64 -18.32
N ASP A 80 10.85 -9.60 -18.64
CA ASP A 80 9.78 -9.58 -19.65
C ASP A 80 10.07 -8.51 -20.72
N THR A 81 9.10 -8.25 -21.58
CA THR A 81 9.25 -7.26 -22.65
C THR A 81 9.52 -5.86 -22.07
N VAL A 82 8.79 -5.44 -21.03
CA VAL A 82 8.96 -4.14 -20.37
C VAL A 82 10.33 -4.04 -19.71
N GLY A 83 10.68 -5.02 -18.88
CA GLY A 83 11.96 -5.03 -18.17
C GLY A 83 13.16 -5.02 -19.11
N ARG A 84 13.06 -5.69 -20.28
CA ARG A 84 14.14 -5.68 -21.28
C ARG A 84 14.28 -4.32 -21.95
N VAL A 85 13.19 -3.60 -22.24
CA VAL A 85 13.23 -2.23 -22.78
C VAL A 85 13.95 -1.30 -21.80
N PHE A 86 13.58 -1.34 -20.51
CA PHE A 86 14.27 -0.54 -19.48
C PHE A 86 15.75 -0.92 -19.34
N ARG A 87 16.07 -2.23 -19.37
CA ARG A 87 17.45 -2.69 -19.34
C ARG A 87 18.26 -2.07 -20.47
N ASP A 88 17.73 -2.13 -21.70
CA ASP A 88 18.46 -1.70 -22.89
C ASP A 88 18.60 -0.16 -22.92
N ALA A 89 17.60 0.59 -22.43
CA ALA A 89 17.70 2.04 -22.26
C ALA A 89 18.80 2.43 -21.25
N LEU A 90 18.83 1.80 -20.07
CA LEU A 90 19.84 2.08 -19.04
C LEU A 90 21.26 1.72 -19.53
N ILE A 91 21.42 0.60 -20.24
CA ILE A 91 22.68 0.21 -20.86
C ILE A 91 23.12 1.22 -21.93
N SER A 92 22.18 1.71 -22.74
CA SER A 92 22.45 2.72 -23.75
C SER A 92 23.02 4.01 -23.14
N LYS A 93 22.52 4.44 -21.96
CA LYS A 93 23.04 5.64 -21.28
C LYS A 93 24.49 5.48 -20.82
N VAL A 94 24.83 4.31 -20.25
CA VAL A 94 26.23 4.06 -19.85
C VAL A 94 27.17 4.06 -21.07
N LYS A 95 26.75 3.52 -22.20
CA LYS A 95 27.53 3.56 -23.46
C LYS A 95 27.73 4.98 -23.98
N GLN A 96 26.82 5.93 -23.62
CA GLN A 96 26.94 7.35 -23.92
C GLN A 96 27.77 8.12 -22.88
N GLY A 97 28.34 7.44 -21.88
CA GLY A 97 29.17 8.04 -20.84
C GLY A 97 28.38 8.62 -19.64
N VAL A 98 27.06 8.37 -19.55
CA VAL A 98 26.23 8.78 -18.41
C VAL A 98 26.21 7.65 -17.38
N PRO A 99 26.68 7.87 -16.14
CA PRO A 99 26.67 6.86 -15.10
C PRO A 99 25.24 6.50 -14.69
N VAL A 100 24.99 5.21 -14.53
CA VAL A 100 23.69 4.63 -14.11
C VAL A 100 23.89 3.78 -12.88
N TYR A 101 23.11 4.09 -11.83
CA TYR A 101 23.09 3.36 -10.57
C TYR A 101 21.71 2.76 -10.37
N LEU A 102 21.67 1.42 -10.18
CA LEU A 102 20.46 0.63 -10.08
C LEU A 102 20.43 -0.13 -8.76
N ILE A 103 19.40 0.13 -7.93
CA ILE A 103 19.05 -0.67 -6.76
C ILE A 103 17.84 -1.53 -7.09
N TYR A 104 17.87 -2.81 -6.71
CA TYR A 104 16.70 -3.67 -6.72
C TYR A 104 16.58 -4.45 -5.40
N ASP A 105 15.36 -4.69 -4.94
CA ASP A 105 15.17 -5.56 -3.78
C ASP A 105 15.40 -7.03 -4.16
N TRP A 106 16.21 -7.74 -3.35
CA TRP A 106 16.54 -9.12 -3.63
C TRP A 106 15.31 -10.04 -3.62
N LEU A 107 14.38 -9.84 -2.64
CA LEU A 107 13.17 -10.66 -2.52
C LEU A 107 12.15 -10.32 -3.60
N GLY A 108 11.97 -9.04 -3.90
CA GLY A 108 11.11 -8.58 -4.99
C GLY A 108 11.52 -9.16 -6.33
N CYS A 109 12.84 -9.21 -6.61
CA CYS A 109 13.41 -9.75 -7.85
C CYS A 109 13.82 -11.22 -7.78
N ARG A 110 13.35 -11.99 -6.77
CA ARG A 110 13.75 -13.42 -6.63
C ARG A 110 13.42 -14.30 -7.84
N ALA A 111 12.35 -13.95 -8.56
CA ALA A 111 11.94 -14.65 -9.79
C ALA A 111 12.67 -14.18 -11.04
N THR A 112 13.40 -13.05 -10.98
CA THR A 112 14.17 -12.52 -12.10
C THR A 112 15.48 -13.29 -12.22
N PRO A 113 15.74 -13.97 -13.37
CA PRO A 113 16.88 -14.85 -13.51
C PRO A 113 18.21 -14.09 -13.45
N ARG A 114 19.26 -14.76 -12.98
CA ARG A 114 20.61 -14.16 -12.91
C ARG A 114 21.13 -13.67 -14.24
N SER A 115 20.72 -14.30 -15.35
CA SER A 115 21.05 -13.92 -16.72
C SER A 115 20.56 -12.53 -17.09
N TYR A 116 19.43 -12.08 -16.54
CA TYR A 116 18.89 -10.74 -16.76
C TYR A 116 19.83 -9.61 -16.30
N TRP A 117 20.58 -9.84 -15.22
CA TRP A 117 21.49 -8.86 -14.62
C TRP A 117 22.88 -8.82 -15.26
N LYS A 118 23.24 -9.86 -16.06
CA LYS A 118 24.57 -9.96 -16.68
C LYS A 118 24.84 -8.83 -17.68
N PRO A 119 23.93 -8.50 -18.62
CA PRO A 119 24.15 -7.40 -19.57
C PRO A 119 24.38 -6.04 -18.91
N PHE A 120 23.65 -5.73 -17.83
CA PHE A 120 23.86 -4.49 -17.08
C PHE A 120 25.30 -4.35 -16.57
N ARG A 121 25.80 -5.40 -15.91
CA ARG A 121 27.16 -5.39 -15.34
C ARG A 121 28.23 -5.34 -16.42
N GLN A 122 28.02 -6.06 -17.51
CA GLN A 122 28.96 -6.07 -18.64
C GLN A 122 29.05 -4.70 -19.34
N ALA A 123 27.96 -3.95 -19.35
CA ALA A 123 27.92 -2.60 -19.91
C ALA A 123 28.46 -1.53 -18.95
N GLY A 124 28.71 -1.84 -17.68
CA GLY A 124 29.18 -0.89 -16.68
C GLY A 124 28.10 -0.20 -15.87
N VAL A 125 26.84 -0.69 -15.91
CA VAL A 125 25.80 -0.22 -14.99
C VAL A 125 26.13 -0.66 -13.57
N HIS A 126 26.10 0.25 -12.61
CA HIS A 126 26.30 -0.04 -11.20
C HIS A 126 25.03 -0.67 -10.63
N VAL A 127 24.96 -2.00 -10.58
CA VAL A 127 23.78 -2.76 -10.12
C VAL A 127 24.03 -3.34 -8.74
N ARG A 128 23.14 -3.03 -7.78
CA ARG A 128 23.18 -3.57 -6.42
C ARG A 128 21.84 -4.17 -6.02
N ALA A 129 21.92 -5.29 -5.32
CA ALA A 129 20.75 -5.91 -4.70
C ALA A 129 20.64 -5.43 -3.25
N PHE A 130 19.51 -4.86 -2.92
CA PHE A 130 19.20 -4.52 -1.55
C PHE A 130 18.87 -5.77 -0.75
N ASN A 131 19.44 -5.88 0.42
CA ASN A 131 19.15 -6.85 1.47
C ASN A 131 19.09 -8.32 1.01
N ARG A 132 20.22 -8.79 0.48
CA ARG A 132 20.42 -10.22 0.18
C ARG A 132 20.34 -11.05 1.46
N PRO A 133 19.82 -12.30 1.39
CA PRO A 133 19.83 -13.18 2.54
C PRO A 133 21.25 -13.34 3.09
N GLY A 134 21.39 -13.06 4.37
CA GLY A 134 22.59 -13.26 5.15
C GLY A 134 22.25 -12.98 6.61
N ILE A 135 22.57 -13.91 7.50
CA ILE A 135 22.40 -13.69 8.93
C ILE A 135 23.68 -13.02 9.41
N THR A 136 23.58 -11.76 9.84
CA THR A 136 24.67 -11.12 10.56
C THR A 136 24.39 -11.19 12.06
N LEU A 137 25.43 -11.41 12.88
CA LEU A 137 25.28 -11.43 14.34
C LEU A 137 24.84 -10.07 14.91
N ARG A 138 25.04 -8.98 14.14
CA ARG A 138 24.64 -7.62 14.53
C ARG A 138 23.17 -7.32 14.27
N ASP A 139 22.59 -7.89 13.20
CA ASP A 139 21.19 -7.75 12.83
C ASP A 139 20.66 -9.07 12.26
N PRO A 140 20.22 -9.99 13.12
CA PRO A 140 19.72 -11.30 12.71
C PRO A 140 18.37 -11.21 11.98
N PHE A 141 17.66 -10.09 12.08
CA PHE A 141 16.35 -9.86 11.46
C PHE A 141 16.38 -8.83 10.32
N GLY A 142 17.53 -8.21 10.06
CA GLY A 142 17.71 -7.21 9.01
C GLY A 142 17.29 -7.70 7.62
N PHE A 143 17.35 -9.03 7.39
CA PHE A 143 16.88 -9.64 6.15
C PHE A 143 15.36 -9.49 5.93
N LEU A 144 14.56 -9.13 6.94
CA LEU A 144 13.12 -8.86 6.81
C LEU A 144 12.83 -7.48 6.26
N GLN A 145 13.73 -6.52 6.44
CA GLN A 145 13.60 -5.17 5.92
C GLN A 145 13.69 -5.21 4.40
N ARG A 146 12.76 -4.57 3.70
CA ARG A 146 12.73 -4.53 2.24
C ARG A 146 12.93 -3.12 1.73
N ASP A 147 13.59 -2.99 0.61
CA ASP A 147 13.54 -1.78 -0.18
C ASP A 147 12.31 -1.84 -1.08
N HIS A 148 11.23 -1.19 -0.59
CA HIS A 148 9.97 -1.17 -1.31
C HIS A 148 9.78 0.12 -2.11
N ARG A 149 10.80 0.96 -2.23
CA ARG A 149 10.78 2.19 -3.03
C ARG A 149 10.67 1.88 -4.52
N LYS A 150 10.05 2.80 -5.26
CA LYS A 150 10.02 2.86 -6.71
C LYS A 150 10.34 4.29 -7.09
N LEU A 151 11.61 4.53 -7.40
CA LEU A 151 12.15 5.86 -7.60
C LEU A 151 13.05 5.87 -8.84
N VAL A 152 12.78 6.78 -9.76
CA VAL A 152 13.67 7.10 -10.87
C VAL A 152 14.05 8.56 -10.76
N VAL A 153 15.34 8.87 -10.72
CA VAL A 153 15.83 10.26 -10.72
C VAL A 153 16.79 10.44 -11.89
N VAL A 154 16.53 11.47 -12.67
CA VAL A 154 17.38 11.84 -13.80
C VAL A 154 18.00 13.21 -13.55
N ASP A 155 19.31 13.24 -13.53
CA ASP A 155 20.14 14.45 -13.38
C ASP A 155 19.83 15.30 -12.13
N GLY A 156 19.05 14.76 -11.17
CA GLY A 156 18.51 15.51 -10.04
C GLY A 156 17.54 16.62 -10.44
N VAL A 157 17.04 16.63 -11.68
CA VAL A 157 16.12 17.63 -12.26
C VAL A 157 14.69 17.13 -12.24
N VAL A 158 14.48 15.85 -12.49
CA VAL A 158 13.18 15.17 -12.43
C VAL A 158 13.29 13.90 -11.60
N ALA A 159 12.26 13.66 -10.79
CA ALA A 159 12.07 12.43 -10.03
C ALA A 159 10.69 11.86 -10.28
N TYR A 160 10.59 10.55 -10.39
CA TYR A 160 9.35 9.77 -10.49
C TYR A 160 9.28 8.84 -9.29
N ALA A 161 8.17 8.91 -8.56
CA ALA A 161 7.90 8.04 -7.41
C ALA A 161 6.48 7.48 -7.48
N GLY A 162 6.18 6.41 -6.73
CA GLY A 162 4.83 5.84 -6.69
C GLY A 162 4.78 4.35 -6.41
N GLY A 163 3.70 3.70 -6.85
CA GLY A 163 3.50 2.28 -6.68
C GLY A 163 4.09 1.40 -7.79
N MET A 164 4.36 1.96 -8.97
CA MET A 164 4.67 1.21 -10.19
C MET A 164 6.02 0.51 -10.16
N CYS A 165 6.03 -0.80 -10.36
CA CYS A 165 7.24 -1.56 -10.65
C CYS A 165 7.40 -1.81 -12.16
N VAL A 166 8.61 -2.19 -12.56
CA VAL A 166 8.93 -2.47 -13.97
C VAL A 166 8.58 -3.92 -14.30
N GLY A 167 7.44 -4.09 -14.96
CA GLY A 167 6.91 -5.38 -15.38
C GLY A 167 5.67 -5.24 -16.24
N GLN A 168 5.37 -6.28 -16.97
CA GLN A 168 4.26 -6.34 -17.91
C GLN A 168 2.89 -6.25 -17.20
N GLU A 169 2.84 -6.58 -15.90
CA GLU A 169 1.64 -6.44 -15.09
C GLU A 169 1.11 -4.99 -15.06
N TRP A 170 2.00 -3.99 -15.04
CA TRP A 170 1.64 -2.57 -15.06
C TRP A 170 1.36 -2.03 -16.46
N GLN A 171 1.96 -2.60 -17.50
CA GLN A 171 1.71 -2.19 -18.88
C GLN A 171 0.45 -2.82 -19.46
N GLY A 172 0.11 -4.03 -19.00
CA GLY A 172 -0.90 -4.87 -19.60
C GLY A 172 -0.42 -5.59 -20.87
N THR A 173 -1.31 -6.39 -21.45
CA THR A 173 -1.10 -7.12 -22.70
C THR A 173 -2.37 -7.03 -23.55
N SER A 174 -2.36 -7.61 -24.75
CA SER A 174 -3.57 -7.74 -25.56
C SER A 174 -4.69 -8.56 -24.88
N THR A 175 -4.33 -9.39 -23.88
CA THR A 175 -5.25 -10.30 -23.19
C THR A 175 -5.43 -10.00 -21.71
N SER A 176 -4.63 -9.11 -21.12
CA SER A 176 -4.68 -8.77 -19.70
C SER A 176 -4.59 -7.26 -19.54
N ALA A 177 -5.60 -6.66 -18.93
CA ALA A 177 -5.57 -5.24 -18.62
C ALA A 177 -4.46 -4.90 -17.61
N PRO A 178 -3.89 -3.68 -17.67
CA PRO A 178 -2.83 -3.24 -16.76
C PRO A 178 -3.32 -3.18 -15.32
N TRP A 179 -2.41 -3.38 -14.37
CA TRP A 179 -2.68 -3.07 -12.97
C TRP A 179 -2.97 -1.58 -12.80
N ARG A 180 -3.96 -1.27 -11.97
CA ARG A 180 -4.31 0.11 -11.63
C ARG A 180 -3.34 0.63 -10.58
N ASP A 181 -2.50 1.57 -10.98
CA ASP A 181 -1.50 2.17 -10.09
C ASP A 181 -1.41 3.70 -10.29
N THR A 182 -0.68 4.38 -9.42
CA THR A 182 -0.48 5.82 -9.49
C THR A 182 0.97 6.15 -9.21
N GLY A 183 1.57 6.95 -10.09
CA GLY A 183 2.86 7.57 -9.93
C GLY A 183 2.76 9.08 -9.87
N ILE A 184 3.83 9.71 -9.42
CA ILE A 184 3.98 11.16 -9.35
C ILE A 184 5.33 11.55 -9.92
N GLU A 185 5.32 12.54 -10.80
CA GLU A 185 6.50 13.21 -11.33
C GLU A 185 6.71 14.52 -10.57
N VAL A 186 7.94 14.77 -10.18
CA VAL A 186 8.36 15.99 -9.48
C VAL A 186 9.51 16.60 -10.25
N ARG A 187 9.34 17.83 -10.74
CA ARG A 187 10.40 18.65 -11.34
C ARG A 187 10.70 19.82 -10.43
N GLY A 188 11.96 20.06 -10.16
CA GLY A 188 12.37 21.16 -9.29
C GLY A 188 13.29 20.72 -8.15
N PRO A 189 13.41 21.52 -7.08
CA PRO A 189 14.32 21.25 -5.97
C PRO A 189 14.08 19.91 -5.27
N ALA A 190 12.83 19.42 -5.22
CA ALA A 190 12.51 18.15 -4.59
C ALA A 190 13.07 16.92 -5.35
N ALA A 191 13.30 17.03 -6.67
CA ALA A 191 13.97 15.97 -7.42
C ALA A 191 15.42 15.75 -6.95
N ARG A 192 16.12 16.81 -6.53
CA ARG A 192 17.46 16.69 -5.93
C ARG A 192 17.40 16.06 -4.54
N VAL A 193 16.38 16.39 -3.75
CA VAL A 193 16.19 15.75 -2.44
C VAL A 193 15.87 14.26 -2.61
N ALA A 194 15.09 13.89 -3.64
CA ALA A 194 14.86 12.50 -4.01
C ALA A 194 16.15 11.78 -4.45
N ALA A 195 17.05 12.47 -5.16
CA ALA A 195 18.38 11.94 -5.48
C ALA A 195 19.21 11.66 -4.21
N HIS A 196 19.16 12.54 -3.21
CA HIS A 196 19.81 12.29 -1.92
C HIS A 196 19.15 11.13 -1.15
N ALA A 197 17.83 10.93 -1.29
CA ALA A 197 17.16 9.77 -0.71
C ALA A 197 17.67 8.45 -1.33
N PHE A 198 17.89 8.42 -2.65
CA PHE A 198 18.54 7.30 -3.32
C PHE A 198 19.98 7.09 -2.83
N GLU A 199 20.78 8.17 -2.72
CA GLU A 199 22.18 8.09 -2.26
C GLU A 199 22.28 7.52 -0.84
N ARG A 200 21.31 7.81 0.05
CA ARG A 200 21.23 7.19 1.38
C ARG A 200 20.96 5.69 1.30
N ALA A 201 19.99 5.26 0.49
CA ALA A 201 19.71 3.84 0.30
C ALA A 201 20.90 3.10 -0.34
N TRP A 202 21.59 3.75 -1.27
CA TRP A 202 22.81 3.21 -1.86
C TRP A 202 23.93 3.01 -0.83
N ALA A 203 24.12 3.98 0.06
CA ALA A 203 25.15 3.94 1.10
C ALA A 203 24.97 2.80 2.11
N GLU A 204 23.76 2.24 2.24
CA GLU A 204 23.51 1.04 3.07
C GLU A 204 24.09 -0.25 2.44
N ILE A 205 24.36 -0.25 1.14
CA ILE A 205 24.72 -1.48 0.41
C ILE A 205 26.03 -1.36 -0.37
N ASP A 206 26.58 -0.14 -0.51
CA ASP A 206 27.83 0.11 -1.24
C ASP A 206 28.49 1.42 -0.75
N GLU A 207 29.61 1.81 -1.33
CA GLU A 207 30.27 3.08 -1.01
C GLU A 207 29.36 4.29 -1.36
N PRO A 208 29.34 5.32 -0.47
CA PRO A 208 28.46 6.48 -0.65
C PRO A 208 28.68 7.23 -1.96
N LEU A 209 27.60 7.57 -2.63
CA LEU A 209 27.60 8.42 -3.82
C LEU A 209 27.49 9.91 -3.44
N LYS A 210 27.95 10.81 -4.31
CA LYS A 210 27.90 12.27 -4.12
C LYS A 210 27.60 13.01 -5.44
N LEU A 211 26.68 12.48 -6.25
CA LEU A 211 26.37 13.07 -7.55
C LEU A 211 25.23 14.09 -7.50
N ALA A 212 24.27 13.93 -6.58
CA ALA A 212 23.11 14.83 -6.47
C ALA A 212 23.50 16.30 -6.22
N GLY A 213 24.61 16.54 -5.51
CA GLY A 213 25.12 17.89 -5.29
C GLY A 213 25.61 18.63 -6.53
N ARG A 214 25.75 17.95 -7.69
CA ARG A 214 26.16 18.54 -8.97
C ARG A 214 25.00 19.13 -9.76
N SER A 215 23.75 18.81 -9.39
CA SER A 215 22.56 19.29 -10.10
C SER A 215 22.30 20.77 -9.81
N CYS A 216 22.07 21.54 -10.88
CA CYS A 216 21.70 22.97 -10.81
C CYS A 216 20.20 23.13 -11.04
N ASN A 217 19.39 22.73 -10.04
CA ASN A 217 17.94 22.99 -10.09
C ASN A 217 17.62 24.38 -9.55
N ARG A 218 16.92 25.17 -10.35
CA ARG A 218 16.30 26.43 -9.89
C ARG A 218 14.88 26.11 -9.41
N ALA A 219 14.48 26.69 -8.28
CA ALA A 219 13.09 26.71 -7.87
C ALA A 219 12.27 27.52 -8.90
N ASN A 220 11.07 27.07 -9.21
CA ASN A 220 10.11 27.85 -9.98
C ASN A 220 9.41 28.82 -9.02
N ASP A 221 9.38 30.11 -9.37
CA ASP A 221 8.65 31.10 -8.58
C ASP A 221 7.15 30.70 -8.58
N GLY A 222 6.59 30.52 -7.37
CA GLY A 222 5.19 30.11 -7.20
C GLY A 222 4.88 28.62 -7.41
N GLY A 223 5.90 27.76 -7.47
CA GLY A 223 5.72 26.30 -7.59
C GLY A 223 5.17 25.63 -6.34
N THR A 224 4.67 24.42 -6.50
CA THR A 224 3.97 23.64 -5.46
C THR A 224 4.91 23.21 -4.31
N PRO A 225 4.52 23.37 -3.03
CA PRO A 225 5.26 22.86 -1.89
C PRO A 225 5.14 21.34 -1.79
N VAL A 226 6.27 20.66 -1.57
CA VAL A 226 6.41 19.22 -1.56
C VAL A 226 7.16 18.77 -0.31
N TRP A 227 6.80 17.61 0.22
CA TRP A 227 7.53 16.87 1.26
C TRP A 227 7.91 15.49 0.76
N LEU A 228 9.17 15.12 0.92
CA LEU A 228 9.59 13.74 0.77
C LEU A 228 9.38 13.03 2.11
N ILE A 229 8.52 12.01 2.10
CA ILE A 229 8.18 11.21 3.27
C ILE A 229 8.94 9.89 3.15
N GLU A 230 10.14 9.87 3.69
CA GLU A 230 10.98 8.68 3.64
C GLU A 230 10.62 7.72 4.77
N GLY A 231 10.13 6.52 4.41
CA GLY A 231 10.04 5.39 5.31
C GLY A 231 11.42 4.74 5.43
N GLU A 232 11.93 4.65 6.65
CA GLU A 232 13.10 3.89 7.02
C GLU A 232 12.75 3.03 8.22
N PRO A 233 13.34 1.83 8.37
CA PRO A 233 13.06 0.99 9.52
C PRO A 233 13.19 1.76 10.85
N GLY A 234 12.14 1.73 11.68
CA GLY A 234 12.10 2.46 12.94
C GLY A 234 11.72 3.95 12.86
N LEU A 235 11.64 4.56 11.67
CA LEU A 235 11.30 5.97 11.51
C LEU A 235 9.86 6.18 11.04
N ALA A 236 8.88 5.76 11.71
CA ALA A 236 7.44 5.77 11.36
C ALA A 236 6.88 7.09 10.76
N ARG A 237 7.57 7.71 9.78
CA ARG A 237 7.25 9.03 9.21
C ARG A 237 5.92 9.02 8.47
N VAL A 238 5.72 8.02 7.58
CA VAL A 238 4.45 7.86 6.85
C VAL A 238 3.29 7.66 7.82
N TYR A 239 3.49 6.82 8.83
CA TYR A 239 2.51 6.58 9.89
C TYR A 239 2.12 7.85 10.64
N ARG A 240 3.11 8.67 11.08
CA ARG A 240 2.86 9.97 11.73
C ARG A 240 2.13 10.95 10.83
N THR A 241 2.48 10.98 9.54
CA THR A 241 1.83 11.85 8.55
C THR A 241 0.35 11.48 8.39
N LEU A 242 0.02 10.19 8.34
CA LEU A 242 -1.36 9.72 8.25
C LEU A 242 -2.16 10.02 9.52
N HIS A 243 -1.53 9.90 10.70
CA HIS A 243 -2.17 10.32 11.96
C HIS A 243 -2.44 11.82 12.01
N LEU A 244 -1.48 12.64 11.58
CA LEU A 244 -1.69 14.08 11.45
C LEU A 244 -2.85 14.36 10.49
N ALA A 245 -2.87 13.71 9.33
CA ALA A 245 -3.92 13.85 8.33
C ALA A 245 -5.30 13.47 8.91
N ALA A 246 -5.40 12.34 9.60
CA ALA A 246 -6.64 11.89 10.25
C ALA A 246 -7.12 12.88 11.34
N SER A 247 -6.20 13.48 12.10
CA SER A 247 -6.55 14.44 13.16
C SER A 247 -6.92 15.83 12.64
N ARG A 248 -6.49 16.20 11.42
CA ARG A 248 -6.74 17.51 10.81
C ARG A 248 -7.91 17.55 9.84
N ALA A 249 -8.34 16.40 9.36
CA ALA A 249 -9.44 16.29 8.42
C ALA A 249 -10.77 16.81 9.03
N ILE A 250 -11.51 17.58 8.23
CA ILE A 250 -12.82 18.13 8.62
C ILE A 250 -13.92 17.65 7.67
N GLU A 251 -13.59 17.49 6.37
CA GLU A 251 -14.59 17.14 5.37
C GLU A 251 -14.44 15.67 4.93
N ARG A 252 -13.25 15.26 4.53
CA ARG A 252 -13.05 13.92 3.95
C ARG A 252 -11.63 13.40 4.04
N ILE A 253 -11.50 12.07 4.10
CA ILE A 253 -10.25 11.32 3.96
C ILE A 253 -10.52 10.19 2.98
N TRP A 254 -9.94 10.24 1.78
CA TRP A 254 -10.07 9.17 0.80
C TRP A 254 -8.71 8.51 0.55
N ILE A 255 -8.67 7.21 0.72
CA ILE A 255 -7.45 6.40 0.69
C ILE A 255 -7.60 5.28 -0.32
N THR A 256 -6.63 5.13 -1.22
CA THR A 256 -6.48 3.92 -2.04
C THR A 256 -5.25 3.16 -1.56
N ASP A 257 -5.38 1.87 -1.30
CA ASP A 257 -4.27 1.05 -0.81
C ASP A 257 -4.34 -0.40 -1.32
N ALA A 258 -3.21 -0.92 -1.76
CA ALA A 258 -3.11 -2.25 -2.35
C ALA A 258 -3.14 -3.38 -1.31
N TYR A 259 -2.60 -3.14 -0.10
CA TYR A 259 -2.40 -4.14 0.95
C TYR A 259 -2.77 -3.55 2.32
N PHE A 260 -4.02 -3.13 2.43
CA PHE A 260 -4.57 -2.45 3.59
C PHE A 260 -4.72 -3.42 4.78
N VAL A 261 -3.80 -3.36 5.71
CA VAL A 261 -3.83 -4.03 7.03
C VAL A 261 -3.35 -3.01 8.05
N ALA A 262 -4.15 -1.96 8.24
CA ALA A 262 -3.75 -0.80 9.05
C ALA A 262 -3.47 -1.19 10.51
N PRO A 263 -2.36 -0.72 11.10
CA PRO A 263 -2.12 -0.84 12.52
C PRO A 263 -3.28 -0.30 13.35
N ARG A 264 -3.50 -0.88 14.53
CA ARG A 264 -4.66 -0.58 15.37
C ARG A 264 -4.86 0.93 15.61
N ALA A 265 -3.81 1.64 15.98
CA ALA A 265 -3.94 3.07 16.28
C ALA A 265 -4.27 3.91 15.03
N LEU A 266 -3.81 3.53 13.83
CA LEU A 266 -4.24 4.19 12.59
C LEU A 266 -5.72 3.90 12.29
N SER A 267 -6.16 2.65 12.48
CA SER A 267 -7.58 2.29 12.35
C SER A 267 -8.45 3.06 13.34
N GLU A 268 -8.00 3.24 14.57
CA GLU A 268 -8.68 4.04 15.61
C GLU A 268 -8.74 5.53 15.22
N ALA A 269 -7.68 6.10 14.65
CA ALA A 269 -7.68 7.49 14.19
C ALA A 269 -8.65 7.71 13.03
N LEU A 270 -8.69 6.81 12.04
CA LEU A 270 -9.65 6.86 10.93
C LEU A 270 -11.10 6.68 11.41
N ALA A 271 -11.32 5.76 12.35
CA ALA A 271 -12.61 5.54 12.97
C ALA A 271 -13.09 6.77 13.75
N ALA A 272 -12.20 7.41 14.52
CA ALA A 272 -12.50 8.63 15.26
C ALA A 272 -12.88 9.78 14.31
N ALA A 273 -12.16 9.97 13.21
CA ALA A 273 -12.49 10.95 12.18
C ALA A 273 -13.90 10.70 11.60
N ALA A 274 -14.22 9.45 11.24
CA ALA A 274 -15.54 9.09 10.72
C ALA A 274 -16.66 9.34 11.75
N GLN A 275 -16.44 9.02 13.02
CA GLN A 275 -17.40 9.27 14.11
C GLN A 275 -17.63 10.78 14.34
N GLN A 276 -16.66 11.63 14.02
CA GLN A 276 -16.79 13.09 14.06
C GLN A 276 -17.46 13.68 12.81
N GLY A 277 -17.86 12.84 11.86
CA GLY A 277 -18.59 13.25 10.66
C GLY A 277 -17.72 13.46 9.41
N VAL A 278 -16.42 13.14 9.47
CA VAL A 278 -15.54 13.15 8.30
C VAL A 278 -15.92 12.00 7.37
N ASP A 279 -16.05 12.27 6.06
CA ASP A 279 -16.29 11.23 5.04
C ASP A 279 -15.00 10.43 4.80
N VAL A 280 -14.83 9.33 5.54
CA VAL A 280 -13.66 8.45 5.40
C VAL A 280 -13.98 7.30 4.46
N ARG A 281 -13.28 7.23 3.33
CA ARG A 281 -13.42 6.17 2.32
C ARG A 281 -12.10 5.46 2.08
N ILE A 282 -12.15 4.14 1.98
CA ILE A 282 -10.98 3.29 1.71
C ILE A 282 -11.29 2.41 0.51
N LEU A 283 -10.46 2.50 -0.51
CA LEU A 283 -10.52 1.68 -1.72
C LEU A 283 -9.39 0.66 -1.72
N VAL A 284 -9.73 -0.62 -1.84
CA VAL A 284 -8.80 -1.75 -1.82
C VAL A 284 -9.10 -2.73 -2.96
N PRO A 285 -8.17 -3.59 -3.37
CA PRO A 285 -8.46 -4.60 -4.38
C PRO A 285 -9.41 -5.68 -3.85
N ALA A 286 -10.45 -6.06 -4.63
CA ALA A 286 -11.28 -7.22 -4.36
C ALA A 286 -10.49 -8.53 -4.49
N HIS A 287 -9.57 -8.55 -5.46
CA HIS A 287 -8.68 -9.68 -5.74
C HIS A 287 -7.24 -9.25 -5.52
N ASN A 288 -6.64 -9.75 -4.45
CA ASN A 288 -5.26 -9.45 -4.10
C ASN A 288 -4.34 -10.53 -4.64
N ASN A 289 -3.22 -10.14 -5.27
CA ASN A 289 -2.18 -11.08 -5.74
C ASN A 289 -1.49 -11.83 -4.58
N TRP A 290 -1.71 -11.39 -3.32
CA TRP A 290 -1.38 -12.09 -2.09
C TRP A 290 -2.67 -12.44 -1.32
N PRO A 291 -3.29 -13.61 -1.55
CA PRO A 291 -4.60 -13.97 -0.97
C PRO A 291 -4.65 -13.90 0.56
N ILE A 292 -3.54 -14.21 1.22
CA ILE A 292 -3.42 -14.13 2.69
C ILE A 292 -3.62 -12.68 3.15
N VAL A 293 -2.99 -11.72 2.48
CA VAL A 293 -3.13 -10.29 2.81
C VAL A 293 -4.57 -9.82 2.60
N GLY A 294 -5.21 -10.23 1.51
CA GLY A 294 -6.63 -9.93 1.27
C GLY A 294 -7.54 -10.46 2.39
N SER A 295 -7.27 -11.67 2.90
CA SER A 295 -8.03 -12.24 4.02
C SER A 295 -7.78 -11.48 5.33
N MET A 296 -6.53 -11.05 5.58
CA MET A 296 -6.17 -10.23 6.75
C MET A 296 -6.83 -8.85 6.69
N SER A 297 -6.83 -8.21 5.53
CA SER A 297 -7.48 -6.92 5.28
C SER A 297 -8.96 -6.97 5.69
N ARG A 298 -9.69 -7.96 5.20
CA ARG A 298 -11.11 -8.16 5.54
C ARG A 298 -11.36 -8.39 7.03
N GLY A 299 -10.40 -8.97 7.74
CA GLY A 299 -10.46 -9.15 9.20
C GLY A 299 -10.58 -7.84 9.97
N GLY A 300 -10.00 -6.75 9.45
CA GLY A 300 -10.06 -5.41 10.05
C GLY A 300 -11.31 -4.58 9.70
N TYR A 301 -12.08 -4.96 8.68
CA TYR A 301 -13.18 -4.14 8.16
C TYR A 301 -14.30 -3.88 9.17
N ARG A 302 -14.66 -4.88 9.97
CA ARG A 302 -15.81 -4.78 10.90
C ARG A 302 -15.72 -3.58 11.83
N TYR A 303 -14.54 -3.33 12.40
CA TYR A 303 -14.33 -2.19 13.30
C TYR A 303 -14.49 -0.85 12.59
N LEU A 304 -13.89 -0.71 11.41
CA LEU A 304 -13.95 0.51 10.60
C LEU A 304 -15.38 0.79 10.10
N LEU A 305 -16.05 -0.23 9.55
CA LEU A 305 -17.44 -0.12 9.07
C LEU A 305 -18.41 0.25 10.21
N ALA A 306 -18.25 -0.37 11.39
CA ALA A 306 -19.06 -0.04 12.56
C ALA A 306 -18.85 1.39 13.07
N SER A 307 -17.70 2.00 12.75
CA SER A 307 -17.36 3.39 13.10
C SER A 307 -17.78 4.40 12.03
N GLY A 308 -18.37 3.97 10.92
CA GLY A 308 -18.84 4.84 9.84
C GLY A 308 -17.85 5.04 8.68
N VAL A 309 -16.69 4.37 8.70
CA VAL A 309 -15.76 4.35 7.57
C VAL A 309 -16.38 3.53 6.45
N ARG A 310 -16.31 4.02 5.21
CA ARG A 310 -16.80 3.33 4.02
C ARG A 310 -15.65 2.59 3.33
N ILE A 311 -15.85 1.32 3.02
CA ILE A 311 -14.83 0.47 2.38
C ILE A 311 -15.38 -0.01 1.05
N PHE A 312 -14.55 0.12 0.01
CA PHE A 312 -14.86 -0.27 -1.35
C PHE A 312 -13.84 -1.29 -1.85
N GLU A 313 -14.31 -2.35 -2.48
CA GLU A 313 -13.47 -3.35 -3.14
C GLU A 313 -13.51 -3.15 -4.66
N TRP A 314 -12.36 -2.83 -5.25
CA TRP A 314 -12.14 -2.70 -6.69
C TRP A 314 -12.25 -4.05 -7.40
N GLU A 315 -13.16 -4.18 -8.37
CA GLU A 315 -13.41 -5.42 -9.11
C GLU A 315 -12.62 -5.54 -10.43
N GLY A 316 -11.86 -4.52 -10.80
CA GLY A 316 -10.98 -4.55 -11.98
C GLY A 316 -9.70 -5.36 -11.75
N PRO A 317 -8.69 -5.19 -12.62
CA PRO A 317 -7.34 -5.74 -12.41
C PRO A 317 -6.78 -5.31 -11.06
N MET A 318 -5.64 -5.89 -10.63
CA MET A 318 -5.06 -5.55 -9.32
C MET A 318 -4.98 -4.03 -9.12
N MET A 319 -5.63 -3.51 -8.08
CA MET A 319 -5.43 -2.16 -7.58
C MET A 319 -4.14 -2.13 -6.80
N HIS A 320 -3.12 -1.42 -7.31
CA HIS A 320 -1.80 -1.37 -6.68
C HIS A 320 -1.39 0.05 -6.26
N ALA A 321 -2.24 1.05 -6.45
CA ALA A 321 -2.01 2.43 -6.02
C ALA A 321 -1.94 2.59 -4.50
N LYS A 322 -1.12 3.54 -4.03
CA LYS A 322 -1.02 3.96 -2.65
C LYS A 322 -1.15 5.48 -2.61
N THR A 323 -2.38 5.94 -2.47
CA THR A 323 -2.70 7.38 -2.48
C THR A 323 -3.57 7.75 -1.30
N SER A 324 -3.48 8.99 -0.87
CA SER A 324 -4.42 9.58 0.08
C SER A 324 -4.70 11.02 -0.32
N VAL A 325 -5.95 11.44 -0.21
CA VAL A 325 -6.35 12.84 -0.34
C VAL A 325 -7.21 13.23 0.86
N VAL A 326 -6.88 14.35 1.48
CA VAL A 326 -7.55 14.86 2.67
C VAL A 326 -8.05 16.26 2.40
N ASP A 327 -9.34 16.49 2.64
CA ASP A 327 -10.04 17.77 2.42
C ASP A 327 -9.77 18.39 1.04
N GLY A 328 -9.49 17.56 0.02
CA GLY A 328 -9.22 17.98 -1.35
C GLY A 328 -7.96 18.82 -1.55
N CYS A 329 -7.02 18.82 -0.59
CA CYS A 329 -5.81 19.64 -0.68
C CYS A 329 -4.53 18.97 -0.18
N PHE A 330 -4.56 18.18 0.88
CA PHE A 330 -3.38 17.41 1.29
C PHE A 330 -3.37 16.06 0.59
N CYS A 331 -2.35 15.85 -0.23
CA CYS A 331 -2.18 14.69 -1.10
C CYS A 331 -0.96 13.86 -0.71
N ARG A 332 -1.06 12.54 -0.78
CA ARG A 332 0.07 11.61 -0.65
C ARG A 332 0.02 10.61 -1.80
N VAL A 333 1.14 10.45 -2.49
CA VAL A 333 1.35 9.43 -3.54
C VAL A 333 2.70 8.78 -3.30
N GLY A 334 2.77 7.45 -3.25
CA GLY A 334 4.06 6.80 -3.03
C GLY A 334 4.03 5.28 -3.07
N SER A 335 5.02 4.70 -2.39
CA SER A 335 5.22 3.26 -2.32
C SER A 335 4.61 2.60 -1.09
N SER A 336 4.28 3.39 -0.03
CA SER A 336 3.90 2.88 1.28
C SER A 336 2.49 2.33 1.30
N ASN A 337 2.36 1.04 1.63
CA ASN A 337 1.07 0.44 1.96
C ASN A 337 0.71 0.72 3.43
N LEU A 338 -0.58 0.71 3.74
CA LEU A 338 -1.07 0.90 5.10
C LEU A 338 -1.06 -0.41 5.88
N ASN A 339 0.13 -0.96 6.09
CA ASN A 339 0.37 -2.12 6.94
C ASN A 339 1.66 -1.95 7.75
N ALA A 340 1.81 -2.75 8.80
CA ALA A 340 2.94 -2.62 9.73
C ALA A 340 4.31 -2.76 9.03
N ALA A 341 4.44 -3.64 8.03
CA ALA A 341 5.70 -3.84 7.32
C ALA A 341 6.13 -2.59 6.56
N SER A 342 5.23 -1.97 5.78
CA SER A 342 5.52 -0.72 5.06
C SER A 342 5.72 0.47 6.00
N LEU A 343 4.87 0.60 7.03
CA LEU A 343 4.87 1.81 7.86
C LEU A 343 6.03 1.87 8.87
N MET A 344 6.64 0.72 9.22
CA MET A 344 7.64 0.64 10.30
C MET A 344 8.89 -0.17 9.94
N GLY A 345 8.82 -1.06 8.94
CA GLY A 345 9.88 -2.04 8.67
C GLY A 345 10.57 -1.91 7.33
N ASN A 346 9.97 -1.30 6.33
CA ASN A 346 10.55 -1.18 4.99
C ASN A 346 11.17 0.19 4.74
N TRP A 347 12.04 0.23 3.74
CA TRP A 347 12.40 1.46 3.06
C TRP A 347 11.29 1.81 2.07
N GLU A 348 10.69 2.97 2.24
CA GLU A 348 9.58 3.47 1.45
C GLU A 348 9.85 4.92 1.02
N LEU A 349 9.14 5.40 0.01
CA LEU A 349 9.18 6.81 -0.39
C LEU A 349 7.81 7.25 -0.87
N ASP A 350 7.26 8.22 -0.17
CA ASP A 350 6.04 8.90 -0.56
C ASP A 350 6.30 10.38 -0.78
N ILE A 351 5.52 10.99 -1.64
CA ILE A 351 5.49 12.42 -1.89
C ILE A 351 4.23 12.98 -1.26
N GLY A 352 4.41 13.87 -0.28
CA GLY A 352 3.35 14.69 0.29
C GLY A 352 3.26 16.03 -0.46
N VAL A 353 2.07 16.47 -0.79
CA VAL A 353 1.82 17.71 -1.52
C VAL A 353 0.64 18.43 -0.89
N LEU A 354 0.74 19.74 -0.74
CA LEU A 354 -0.38 20.59 -0.32
C LEU A 354 -0.81 21.46 -1.50
N ASP A 355 -1.78 20.96 -2.27
CA ASP A 355 -2.25 21.58 -3.50
C ASP A 355 -3.70 21.20 -3.80
N VAL A 356 -4.55 22.19 -4.11
CA VAL A 356 -5.99 21.98 -4.36
C VAL A 356 -6.26 21.35 -5.72
N ASP A 357 -5.47 21.70 -6.74
CA ASP A 357 -5.70 21.19 -8.08
C ASP A 357 -5.26 19.73 -8.19
N LEU A 358 -4.16 19.35 -7.55
CA LEU A 358 -3.76 17.96 -7.37
C LEU A 358 -4.79 17.18 -6.53
N GLY A 359 -5.28 17.80 -5.45
CA GLY A 359 -6.32 17.22 -4.61
C GLY A 359 -7.57 16.88 -5.41
N ARG A 360 -8.06 17.81 -6.23
CA ARG A 360 -9.20 17.60 -7.14
C ARG A 360 -8.94 16.50 -8.18
N GLN A 361 -7.69 16.41 -8.68
CA GLN A 361 -7.34 15.34 -9.62
C GLN A 361 -7.41 13.97 -8.94
N LEU A 362 -6.87 13.82 -7.73
CA LEU A 362 -6.92 12.57 -6.96
C LEU A 362 -8.35 12.22 -6.53
N GLU A 363 -9.16 13.21 -6.15
CA GLU A 363 -10.58 12.98 -5.84
C GLU A 363 -11.37 12.47 -7.05
N ARG A 364 -11.23 13.13 -8.22
CA ARG A 364 -11.87 12.66 -9.46
C ARG A 364 -11.44 11.25 -9.82
N LEU A 365 -10.16 10.95 -9.65
CA LEU A 365 -9.61 9.64 -9.89
C LEU A 365 -10.20 8.59 -8.95
N PHE A 366 -10.27 8.90 -7.65
CA PHE A 366 -10.87 8.03 -6.65
C PHE A 366 -12.33 7.73 -6.97
N ILE A 367 -13.12 8.75 -7.33
CA ILE A 367 -14.53 8.58 -7.73
C ILE A 367 -14.66 7.74 -9.01
N ALA A 368 -13.79 7.94 -10.00
CA ALA A 368 -13.77 7.12 -11.22
C ALA A 368 -13.47 5.64 -10.89
N ASP A 369 -12.53 5.39 -9.99
CA ASP A 369 -12.20 4.04 -9.53
C ASP A 369 -13.38 3.40 -8.76
N LEU A 370 -14.16 4.18 -8.00
CA LEU A 370 -15.37 3.67 -7.32
C LEU A 370 -16.44 3.16 -8.29
N ALA A 371 -16.51 3.67 -9.52
CA ALA A 371 -17.47 3.20 -10.53
C ALA A 371 -17.27 1.71 -10.89
N SER A 372 -16.04 1.19 -10.71
CA SER A 372 -15.70 -0.22 -10.90
C SER A 372 -15.50 -0.97 -9.57
N SER A 373 -16.12 -0.49 -8.51
CA SER A 373 -15.96 -1.03 -7.16
C SER A 373 -17.29 -1.42 -6.53
N VAL A 374 -17.23 -2.21 -5.49
CA VAL A 374 -18.39 -2.64 -4.68
C VAL A 374 -18.19 -2.17 -3.24
N GLU A 375 -19.19 -1.52 -2.68
CA GLU A 375 -19.17 -1.11 -1.28
C GLU A 375 -19.42 -2.30 -0.36
N ILE A 376 -18.64 -2.41 0.70
CA ILE A 376 -18.77 -3.45 1.72
C ILE A 376 -19.59 -2.88 2.87
N VAL A 377 -20.68 -3.56 3.23
CA VAL A 377 -21.59 -3.16 4.30
C VAL A 377 -21.77 -4.27 5.34
N LEU A 378 -22.07 -3.88 6.57
CA LEU A 378 -22.41 -4.83 7.63
C LEU A 378 -23.82 -5.38 7.40
N PRO A 379 -24.07 -6.70 7.63
CA PRO A 379 -25.41 -7.28 7.55
C PRO A 379 -26.37 -6.57 8.53
N GLY A 380 -27.51 -6.11 8.04
CA GLY A 380 -28.52 -5.40 8.85
C GLY A 380 -28.20 -3.93 9.18
N GLY A 381 -27.08 -3.41 8.68
CA GLY A 381 -26.77 -1.99 8.76
C GLY A 381 -27.52 -1.23 7.67
N ASN A 382 -28.38 -0.28 8.04
CA ASN A 382 -28.80 0.76 7.11
C ASN A 382 -27.54 1.49 6.67
N THR A 383 -27.37 1.71 5.36
CA THR A 383 -26.37 2.66 4.85
C THR A 383 -26.64 4.00 5.53
N VAL A 384 -25.79 4.36 6.49
CA VAL A 384 -25.86 5.69 7.10
C VAL A 384 -25.32 6.64 6.03
N GLY A 385 -26.22 7.18 5.23
CA GLY A 385 -25.93 8.33 4.39
C GLY A 385 -25.35 9.45 5.27
N PRO A 386 -24.51 10.35 4.71
CA PRO A 386 -23.95 11.46 5.46
C PRO A 386 -25.08 12.20 6.16
N ARG A 387 -25.10 12.20 7.51
CA ARG A 387 -26.01 13.04 8.28
C ARG A 387 -25.66 14.48 7.93
N LEU A 388 -26.53 15.09 7.13
CA LEU A 388 -26.57 16.53 7.00
C LEU A 388 -26.78 17.12 8.41
N VAL A 389 -25.74 17.66 9.01
CA VAL A 389 -25.91 18.56 10.14
C VAL A 389 -26.51 19.83 9.55
N SER A 390 -27.84 19.89 9.57
CA SER A 390 -28.59 21.13 9.36
C SER A 390 -28.22 22.06 10.48
N SER A 391 -27.40 23.06 10.21
CA SER A 391 -27.19 24.19 11.08
C SER A 391 -28.44 25.10 11.00
N ALA A 392 -29.41 24.89 11.89
CA ALA A 392 -30.39 25.93 12.21
C ALA A 392 -30.96 25.68 13.60
N ALA A 393 -30.67 26.62 14.44
CA ALA A 393 -31.49 27.15 15.54
C ALA A 393 -31.77 26.26 16.77
N GLY A 394 -31.38 26.78 17.92
CA GLY A 394 -32.00 26.49 19.20
C GLY A 394 -31.07 25.87 20.23
N ILE A 395 -30.15 26.66 20.78
CA ILE A 395 -29.45 26.34 22.02
C ILE A 395 -30.46 26.41 23.15
N SER A 396 -30.88 25.26 23.66
CA SER A 396 -31.47 25.13 24.98
C SER A 396 -30.44 24.52 25.90
N THR A 397 -29.88 25.34 26.76
CA THR A 397 -29.01 24.93 27.86
C THR A 397 -29.83 24.16 28.89
N LYS A 398 -29.74 22.84 28.86
CA LYS A 398 -30.04 22.00 30.02
C LYS A 398 -28.76 21.34 30.45
N SER A 399 -28.34 21.67 31.66
CA SER A 399 -27.25 21.09 32.41
C SER A 399 -27.27 19.56 32.34
N LEU A 400 -26.22 18.95 31.75
CA LEU A 400 -25.95 17.52 31.84
C LEU A 400 -24.82 17.35 32.86
N GLU A 401 -25.14 16.71 33.97
CA GLU A 401 -24.16 16.19 34.91
C GLU A 401 -23.26 15.12 34.26
N PRO A 402 -22.04 14.94 34.73
CA PRO A 402 -21.08 14.01 34.11
C PRO A 402 -21.38 12.56 34.51
N GLU A 403 -22.13 11.84 33.70
CA GLU A 403 -22.24 10.41 33.84
C GLU A 403 -20.98 9.71 33.26
N GLY A 404 -20.31 8.98 34.11
CA GLY A 404 -19.30 7.97 33.93
C GLY A 404 -18.35 8.05 32.72
N SER A 405 -17.04 7.97 32.97
CA SER A 405 -15.99 8.10 31.96
C SER A 405 -16.19 7.14 30.77
N PHE A 406 -15.85 7.60 29.58
CA PHE A 406 -15.86 6.83 28.32
C PHE A 406 -15.18 5.45 28.48
N GLN A 407 -14.15 5.35 29.32
CA GLN A 407 -13.47 4.10 29.63
C GLN A 407 -14.36 3.08 30.36
N GLN A 408 -15.20 3.49 31.30
CA GLN A 408 -16.11 2.58 32.00
C GLN A 408 -17.17 2.00 31.07
N ARG A 409 -17.73 2.80 30.17
CA ARG A 409 -18.73 2.32 29.18
C ARG A 409 -18.10 1.40 28.11
N LEU A 410 -16.84 1.60 27.78
CA LEU A 410 -16.10 0.72 26.86
C LEU A 410 -15.81 -0.63 27.53
N GLU A 411 -15.40 -0.63 28.79
CA GLU A 411 -15.15 -1.85 29.56
C GLU A 411 -16.42 -2.67 29.80
N GLU A 412 -17.56 -2.06 30.08
CA GLU A 412 -18.84 -2.74 30.21
C GLU A 412 -19.31 -3.37 28.88
N ARG A 413 -19.16 -2.68 27.75
CA ARG A 413 -19.45 -3.25 26.42
C ARG A 413 -18.49 -4.39 26.04
N LEU A 414 -17.23 -4.32 26.42
CA LEU A 414 -16.26 -5.38 26.17
C LEU A 414 -16.52 -6.62 27.03
N ARG A 415 -17.06 -6.44 28.25
CA ARG A 415 -17.47 -7.57 29.11
C ARG A 415 -18.75 -8.26 28.65
N SER A 416 -19.64 -7.58 27.93
CA SER A 416 -20.88 -8.16 27.40
C SER A 416 -20.69 -9.01 26.13
N ILE A 417 -19.50 -8.96 25.50
CA ILE A 417 -19.16 -9.83 24.36
C ILE A 417 -18.54 -11.11 24.90
N GLY A 418 -19.41 -12.03 25.26
CA GLY A 418 -19.32 -13.41 25.62
C GLY A 418 -17.94 -14.07 25.77
N HIS A 419 -17.64 -14.48 26.97
CA HIS A 419 -16.63 -15.47 27.30
C HIS A 419 -17.07 -16.85 26.78
N GLY A 420 -16.51 -17.26 25.65
CA GLY A 420 -16.48 -18.64 25.21
C GLY A 420 -15.03 -19.13 25.22
N PRO A 421 -14.72 -20.35 25.71
CA PRO A 421 -13.35 -20.80 25.83
C PRO A 421 -12.75 -21.16 24.47
N GLY A 422 -11.61 -20.57 24.15
CA GLY A 422 -10.52 -21.19 23.42
C GLY A 422 -10.75 -21.58 21.96
N ARG A 423 -10.99 -20.61 21.06
CA ARG A 423 -10.59 -20.78 19.65
C ARG A 423 -9.58 -19.69 19.29
N LEU A 424 -8.34 -20.11 19.00
CA LEU A 424 -7.34 -19.26 18.36
C LEU A 424 -7.91 -18.82 17.01
N THR A 425 -8.43 -17.61 16.95
CA THR A 425 -8.91 -17.02 15.70
C THR A 425 -7.73 -16.33 15.02
N LEU A 426 -7.74 -16.28 13.68
CA LEU A 426 -6.73 -15.57 12.90
C LEU A 426 -6.53 -14.12 13.40
N ALA A 427 -7.58 -13.50 13.90
CA ALA A 427 -7.55 -12.16 14.54
C ALA A 427 -6.71 -12.11 15.83
N SER A 428 -6.62 -13.21 16.61
CA SER A 428 -5.75 -13.27 17.79
C SER A 428 -4.27 -13.44 17.41
N VAL A 429 -4.00 -14.16 16.31
CA VAL A 429 -2.65 -14.30 15.76
C VAL A 429 -2.16 -12.97 15.17
N VAL A 430 -3.02 -12.23 14.49
CA VAL A 430 -2.70 -10.90 13.94
C VAL A 430 -2.40 -9.91 15.07
N ARG A 431 -3.22 -9.88 16.13
CA ARG A 431 -2.96 -9.04 17.32
C ARG A 431 -1.65 -9.40 18.02
N ALA A 432 -1.32 -10.68 18.11
CA ALA A 432 -0.05 -11.13 18.67
C ALA A 432 1.14 -10.70 17.78
N ALA A 433 1.00 -10.75 16.44
CA ALA A 433 2.03 -10.28 15.51
C ALA A 433 2.20 -8.75 15.55
N GLU A 434 1.12 -7.98 15.70
CA GLU A 434 1.17 -6.52 15.89
C GLU A 434 1.84 -6.13 17.21
N SER A 435 1.51 -6.83 18.31
CA SER A 435 2.16 -6.64 19.62
C SER A 435 3.63 -7.01 19.60
N LEU A 436 4.01 -8.05 18.83
CA LEU A 436 5.41 -8.44 18.61
C LEU A 436 6.15 -7.37 17.79
N GLY A 437 5.54 -6.85 16.74
CA GLY A 437 6.10 -5.80 15.90
C GLY A 437 6.36 -4.51 16.70
N GLY A 438 5.42 -4.08 17.52
CA GLY A 438 5.57 -2.92 18.41
C GLY A 438 6.63 -3.11 19.49
N ALA A 439 6.75 -4.31 20.06
CA ALA A 439 7.76 -4.62 21.07
C ALA A 439 9.18 -4.71 20.48
N LEU A 440 9.32 -5.19 19.24
CA LEU A 440 10.59 -5.25 18.52
C LEU A 440 11.05 -3.88 18.03
N ALA A 441 10.11 -2.95 17.78
CA ALA A 441 10.40 -1.57 17.39
C ALA A 441 10.80 -0.65 18.56
N GLY A 442 10.65 -1.09 19.83
CA GLY A 442 11.08 -0.32 21.00
C GLY A 442 10.18 0.87 21.36
N ASP A 443 8.97 0.97 20.79
CA ASP A 443 8.10 2.12 20.95
C ASP A 443 7.14 2.00 22.15
N GLY A 444 7.48 2.71 23.23
CA GLY A 444 6.58 3.11 24.31
C GLY A 444 6.31 2.07 25.42
N PRO A 445 5.73 2.49 26.56
CA PRO A 445 5.43 1.58 27.65
C PRO A 445 4.25 0.67 27.30
N LEU A 446 4.53 -0.61 27.15
CA LEU A 446 3.54 -1.67 26.92
C LEU A 446 2.50 -1.71 28.05
N GLY A 447 1.23 -1.77 27.68
CA GLY A 447 0.13 -1.99 28.61
C GLY A 447 0.27 -3.31 29.38
N ARG A 448 -0.38 -3.42 30.55
CA ARG A 448 -0.29 -4.65 31.37
C ARG A 448 -0.74 -5.89 30.60
N GLU A 449 -1.77 -5.77 29.77
CA GLU A 449 -2.31 -6.88 28.96
C GLU A 449 -1.34 -7.29 27.85
N ASP A 450 -0.70 -6.31 27.19
CA ASP A 450 0.28 -6.56 26.13
C ASP A 450 1.53 -7.27 26.64
N ARG A 451 2.00 -6.95 27.85
CA ARG A 451 3.13 -7.63 28.48
C ARG A 451 2.83 -9.09 28.77
N THR A 452 1.60 -9.41 29.17
CA THR A 452 1.20 -10.80 29.46
C THR A 452 1.11 -11.61 28.16
N VAL A 453 0.52 -11.04 27.09
CA VAL A 453 0.44 -11.67 25.78
C VAL A 453 1.85 -11.86 25.17
N LEU A 454 2.71 -10.84 25.22
CA LEU A 454 4.08 -10.96 24.75
C LEU A 454 4.89 -12.00 25.54
N GLY A 455 4.75 -12.00 26.87
CA GLY A 455 5.41 -12.98 27.73
C GLY A 455 4.99 -14.41 27.41
N THR A 456 3.70 -14.65 27.23
CA THR A 456 3.18 -15.99 26.87
C THR A 456 3.60 -16.43 25.47
N VAL A 457 3.56 -15.52 24.48
CA VAL A 457 4.02 -15.81 23.11
C VAL A 457 5.53 -16.06 23.07
N SER A 458 6.32 -15.24 23.75
CA SER A 458 7.78 -15.43 23.83
C SER A 458 8.14 -16.74 24.50
N LEU A 459 7.44 -17.11 25.58
CA LEU A 459 7.64 -18.39 26.27
C LEU A 459 7.25 -19.57 25.36
N ALA A 460 6.14 -19.46 24.62
CA ALA A 460 5.71 -20.49 23.67
C ALA A 460 6.72 -20.66 22.52
N ILE A 461 7.24 -19.58 21.97
CA ILE A 461 8.28 -19.61 20.92
C ILE A 461 9.58 -20.22 21.45
N MET A 462 10.02 -19.84 22.66
CA MET A 462 11.20 -20.43 23.29
C MET A 462 11.01 -21.92 23.54
N LEU A 463 9.87 -22.34 24.06
CA LEU A 463 9.54 -23.74 24.28
C LEU A 463 9.53 -24.53 22.96
N LEU A 464 8.93 -23.96 21.91
CA LEU A 464 8.94 -24.56 20.58
C LEU A 464 10.35 -24.68 20.01
N SER A 465 11.21 -23.67 20.22
CA SER A 465 12.61 -23.68 19.80
C SER A 465 13.42 -24.76 20.54
N VAL A 466 13.19 -24.92 21.84
CA VAL A 466 13.83 -25.99 22.63
C VAL A 466 13.36 -27.37 22.17
N ILE A 467 12.07 -27.55 21.93
CA ILE A 467 11.51 -28.81 21.40
C ILE A 467 12.09 -29.09 20.00
N ALA A 468 12.19 -28.08 19.12
CA ALA A 468 12.75 -28.24 17.79
C ALA A 468 14.25 -28.61 17.84
N ALA A 469 15.00 -28.04 18.77
CA ALA A 469 16.42 -28.36 18.96
C ALA A 469 16.62 -29.76 19.58
N ALA A 470 15.77 -30.15 20.56
CA ALA A 470 15.84 -31.44 21.22
C ALA A 470 15.32 -32.60 20.36
N PHE A 471 14.31 -32.33 19.53
CA PHE A 471 13.62 -33.35 18.72
C PHE A 471 13.44 -32.91 17.27
N PRO A 472 14.51 -32.62 16.50
CA PRO A 472 14.42 -32.10 15.15
C PRO A 472 13.67 -33.01 14.19
N ALA A 473 13.78 -34.33 14.34
CA ALA A 473 13.05 -35.31 13.55
C ALA A 473 11.54 -35.25 13.82
N PHE A 474 11.10 -35.08 15.06
CA PHE A 474 9.69 -34.97 15.42
C PHE A 474 9.07 -33.71 14.82
N VAL A 475 9.73 -32.55 14.94
CA VAL A 475 9.26 -31.30 14.33
C VAL A 475 9.22 -31.41 12.80
N GLY A 476 10.22 -32.05 12.21
CA GLY A 476 10.24 -32.36 10.77
C GLY A 476 9.04 -33.20 10.33
N TRP A 477 8.67 -34.22 11.08
CA TRP A 477 7.51 -35.06 10.82
C TRP A 477 6.19 -34.29 10.97
N VAL A 478 6.05 -33.43 11.99
CA VAL A 478 4.86 -32.59 12.19
C VAL A 478 4.68 -31.61 11.03
N VAL A 479 5.75 -30.94 10.60
CA VAL A 479 5.73 -30.03 9.46
C VAL A 479 5.38 -30.79 8.16
N ALA A 480 5.99 -31.95 7.93
CA ALA A 480 5.70 -32.80 6.78
C ALA A 480 4.24 -33.28 6.75
N PHE A 481 3.70 -33.66 7.92
CA PHE A 481 2.30 -34.05 8.06
C PHE A 481 1.33 -32.90 7.74
N ILE A 482 1.57 -31.70 8.29
CA ILE A 482 0.75 -30.52 8.03
C ILE A 482 0.83 -30.14 6.54
N ALA A 483 2.02 -30.13 5.95
CA ALA A 483 2.20 -29.84 4.54
C ALA A 483 1.53 -30.88 3.64
N GLY A 484 1.66 -32.17 3.97
CA GLY A 484 0.99 -33.26 3.28
C GLY A 484 -0.53 -33.20 3.37
N TRP A 485 -1.06 -32.89 4.55
CA TRP A 485 -2.50 -32.68 4.76
C TRP A 485 -3.05 -31.49 3.96
N LEU A 486 -2.35 -30.36 3.96
CA LEU A 486 -2.71 -29.19 3.16
C LEU A 486 -2.63 -29.49 1.65
N GLY A 487 -1.61 -30.21 1.22
CA GLY A 487 -1.46 -30.65 -0.17
C GLY A 487 -2.61 -31.58 -0.61
N LEU A 488 -2.95 -32.55 0.22
CA LEU A 488 -4.04 -33.48 -0.04
C LEU A 488 -5.41 -32.78 -0.10
N THR A 489 -5.68 -31.88 0.85
CA THR A 489 -6.96 -31.16 0.91
C THR A 489 -7.12 -30.17 -0.24
N THR A 490 -6.06 -29.48 -0.65
CA THR A 490 -6.09 -28.59 -1.80
C THR A 490 -6.17 -29.36 -3.12
N GLY A 491 -5.43 -30.46 -3.24
CA GLY A 491 -5.46 -31.33 -4.41
C GLY A 491 -6.83 -31.99 -4.63
N THR A 492 -7.46 -32.50 -3.56
CA THR A 492 -8.81 -33.07 -3.64
C THR A 492 -9.86 -32.02 -4.01
N ARG A 493 -9.76 -30.79 -3.49
CA ARG A 493 -10.65 -29.69 -3.90
C ARG A 493 -10.48 -29.32 -5.37
N ALA A 494 -9.25 -29.19 -5.84
CA ALA A 494 -8.95 -28.90 -7.25
C ALA A 494 -9.48 -30.02 -8.17
N PHE A 495 -9.28 -31.29 -7.80
CA PHE A 495 -9.77 -32.44 -8.54
C PHE A 495 -11.31 -32.48 -8.62
N LEU A 496 -12.00 -32.23 -7.50
CA LEU A 496 -13.45 -32.18 -7.46
C LEU A 496 -14.03 -31.03 -8.28
N GLN A 497 -13.38 -29.87 -8.27
CA GLN A 497 -13.78 -28.72 -9.11
C GLN A 497 -13.58 -29.02 -10.59
N ALA A 498 -12.44 -29.58 -10.98
CA ALA A 498 -12.19 -29.97 -12.35
C ALA A 498 -13.17 -31.04 -12.86
N ARG A 499 -13.57 -31.99 -11.98
CA ARG A 499 -14.57 -33.01 -12.31
C ARG A 499 -15.96 -32.40 -12.46
N ARG A 500 -16.36 -31.42 -11.64
CA ARG A 500 -17.64 -30.69 -11.79
C ARG A 500 -17.69 -29.91 -13.10
N ALA A 501 -16.63 -29.19 -13.43
CA ALA A 501 -16.55 -28.44 -14.70
C ALA A 501 -16.73 -29.35 -15.91
N ARG A 502 -16.12 -30.53 -15.93
CA ARG A 502 -16.29 -31.52 -17.02
C ARG A 502 -17.71 -32.12 -17.08
N MET A 503 -18.39 -32.25 -15.96
CA MET A 503 -19.80 -32.73 -15.97
C MET A 503 -20.76 -31.66 -16.49
N ASP A 504 -20.52 -30.40 -16.18
CA ASP A 504 -21.31 -29.26 -16.68
C ASP A 504 -21.11 -29.05 -18.19
N GLU A 505 -19.90 -29.25 -18.72
CA GLU A 505 -19.62 -29.24 -20.17
C GLU A 505 -20.30 -30.42 -20.88
N GLY A 506 -20.40 -31.59 -20.24
CA GLY A 506 -21.08 -32.79 -20.80
C GLY A 506 -22.61 -32.63 -20.87
N LEU A 507 -23.22 -31.86 -19.98
CA LEU A 507 -24.67 -31.62 -19.95
C LEU A 507 -25.11 -30.50 -20.92
N GLY A 508 -24.20 -29.59 -21.31
CA GLY A 508 -24.48 -28.52 -22.28
C GLY A 508 -24.49 -28.97 -23.76
N GLY A 509 -24.02 -30.20 -24.05
CA GLY A 509 -23.88 -30.73 -25.42
C GLY A 509 -25.11 -31.41 -26.03
N SER A 510 -26.19 -31.70 -25.26
CA SER A 510 -27.29 -32.53 -25.74
C SER A 510 -28.55 -31.78 -26.20
N ASN A 511 -28.53 -30.47 -26.33
CA ASN A 511 -29.70 -29.68 -26.77
C ASN A 511 -29.44 -28.92 -28.08
N ARG A 512 -29.01 -29.66 -29.13
CA ARG A 512 -29.15 -29.18 -30.52
C ARG A 512 -30.30 -29.94 -31.17
N SER A 513 -31.46 -29.29 -31.29
CA SER A 513 -32.62 -29.72 -32.09
C SER A 513 -32.24 -29.82 -33.57
N PRO A 514 -32.74 -30.81 -34.33
CA PRO A 514 -32.45 -30.94 -35.73
C PRO A 514 -33.25 -29.89 -36.53
N GLU A 515 -32.56 -29.06 -37.33
CA GLU A 515 -33.17 -28.13 -38.29
C GLU A 515 -33.92 -28.94 -39.38
N HIS A 516 -35.18 -28.64 -39.53
CA HIS A 516 -36.02 -29.07 -40.62
C HIS A 516 -35.51 -28.55 -41.99
N LYS A 517 -35.03 -29.45 -42.84
CA LYS A 517 -34.86 -29.19 -44.27
C LYS A 517 -36.25 -29.12 -44.91
N VAL A 518 -36.68 -27.93 -45.27
CA VAL A 518 -37.79 -27.75 -46.22
C VAL A 518 -37.22 -27.74 -47.62
N GLY A 519 -37.58 -28.77 -48.42
CA GLY A 519 -37.24 -28.81 -49.80
C GLY A 519 -38.08 -27.80 -50.63
N LYS A 520 -37.42 -27.12 -51.57
CA LYS A 520 -38.10 -26.47 -52.72
C LYS A 520 -37.99 -27.40 -53.89
N ALA A 521 -39.18 -27.86 -54.36
CA ALA A 521 -39.37 -28.34 -55.72
C ALA A 521 -39.99 -27.20 -56.55
N GLN A 522 -39.54 -27.10 -57.80
CA GLN A 522 -39.87 -26.25 -58.92
C GLN A 522 -39.34 -24.83 -58.92
#